data_7c86cf88d5c1c145db83ea0ece75b074
#
_entry.id   7c86cf88d5c1c145db83ea0ece75b074
#
_cell.length_a   1.000
_cell.length_b   1.000
_cell.length_c   1.000
_cell.angle_alpha   90.00
_cell.angle_beta   90.00
_cell.angle_gamma   90.00
#
_symmetry.space_group_name_H-M   'P 1'
#
loop_
_entity.id
_entity.type
_entity.pdbx_description
1 polymer ?
#
loop_
_entity_poly.entity_id
_entity_poly.type
_entity_poly.pdbx_seq_one_letter_code
_entity_poly.pdbx_strand_id
1 'polypeptide(L)'
;MERKIVYFEKPGKQNTEETLRLAIERCEELGIRYLVVASSTGETAKKALSMLEGKDIQLVVVTDHTGFEGEGVNTMDPKTEAFLRSKGVTIVRQSHVLSGLERSFTRRFGGISRTEAVAETLRALFGHGLKVCVEITIMAADSGAIPIEEVVAVAGRESGADTAVVIRPAHTNSFFNMQIKEIVCMPREKR
;
A
#
# COMPACT_ATOMS: atom_id res chain seq x y z
N MET A 1 -9.85 8.41 -23.61
CA MET A 1 -9.27 7.08 -23.24
C MET A 1 -10.31 6.34 -22.42
N GLU A 2 -10.67 5.14 -22.80
CA GLU A 2 -11.59 4.29 -22.04
C GLU A 2 -10.80 3.22 -21.29
N ARG A 3 -11.11 2.99 -19.99
CA ARG A 3 -10.46 2.00 -19.13
C ARG A 3 -11.49 1.25 -18.30
N LYS A 4 -11.26 -0.03 -18.09
CA LYS A 4 -12.10 -0.88 -17.25
C LYS A 4 -11.54 -0.91 -15.82
N ILE A 5 -12.44 -0.79 -14.83
CA ILE A 5 -12.14 -1.04 -13.42
C ILE A 5 -12.68 -2.42 -13.07
N VAL A 6 -11.88 -3.25 -12.44
CA VAL A 6 -12.35 -4.55 -11.92
C VAL A 6 -12.89 -4.36 -10.52
N TYR A 7 -14.16 -4.75 -10.30
CA TYR A 7 -14.78 -4.73 -8.99
C TYR A 7 -14.93 -6.14 -8.45
N PHE A 8 -14.32 -6.40 -7.30
CA PHE A 8 -14.56 -7.61 -6.53
C PHE A 8 -15.87 -7.47 -5.73
N GLU A 9 -16.60 -8.54 -5.56
CA GLU A 9 -17.87 -8.48 -4.79
C GLU A 9 -17.62 -8.03 -3.35
N LYS A 10 -16.63 -8.63 -2.67
CA LYS A 10 -16.30 -8.38 -1.27
C LYS A 10 -14.81 -8.12 -1.09
N PRO A 11 -14.41 -7.33 -0.08
CA PRO A 11 -13.00 -7.16 0.27
C PRO A 11 -12.40 -8.46 0.83
N GLY A 12 -11.06 -8.57 0.79
CA GLY A 12 -10.34 -9.60 1.49
C GLY A 12 -9.31 -10.35 0.67
N LYS A 13 -8.60 -11.24 1.36
CA LYS A 13 -7.41 -11.97 0.89
C LYS A 13 -7.63 -12.87 -0.34
N GLN A 14 -8.87 -13.30 -0.57
CA GLN A 14 -9.21 -14.12 -1.74
C GLN A 14 -8.97 -13.40 -3.08
N ASN A 15 -8.91 -12.08 -3.06
CA ASN A 15 -8.68 -11.26 -4.24
C ASN A 15 -7.18 -11.02 -4.53
N THR A 16 -6.28 -11.46 -3.65
CA THR A 16 -4.87 -11.06 -3.65
C THR A 16 -4.17 -11.38 -4.97
N GLU A 17 -4.32 -12.58 -5.49
CA GLU A 17 -3.65 -13.00 -6.72
C GLU A 17 -4.13 -12.22 -7.92
N GLU A 18 -5.44 -12.03 -8.04
CA GLU A 18 -6.04 -11.25 -9.13
C GLU A 18 -5.67 -9.77 -9.01
N THR A 19 -5.67 -9.19 -7.80
CA THR A 19 -5.22 -7.81 -7.57
C THR A 19 -3.76 -7.62 -8.02
N LEU A 20 -2.87 -8.52 -7.63
CA LEU A 20 -1.45 -8.47 -8.03
C LEU A 20 -1.29 -8.64 -9.54
N ARG A 21 -2.01 -9.58 -10.15
CA ARG A 21 -1.98 -9.78 -11.61
C ARG A 21 -2.37 -8.51 -12.36
N LEU A 22 -3.51 -7.92 -12.01
CA LEU A 22 -4.00 -6.68 -12.62
C LEU A 22 -3.03 -5.50 -12.41
N ALA A 23 -2.46 -5.40 -11.21
CA ALA A 23 -1.48 -4.35 -10.88
C ALA A 23 -0.21 -4.49 -11.72
N ILE A 24 0.32 -5.70 -11.86
CA ILE A 24 1.53 -5.98 -12.63
C ILE A 24 1.28 -5.75 -14.14
N GLU A 25 0.16 -6.24 -14.67
CA GLU A 25 -0.23 -5.95 -16.06
C GLU A 25 -0.32 -4.44 -16.30
N ARG A 26 -0.86 -3.69 -15.33
CA ARG A 26 -0.95 -2.24 -15.47
C ARG A 26 0.41 -1.55 -15.42
N CYS A 27 1.36 -2.05 -14.62
CA CYS A 27 2.74 -1.59 -14.66
C CYS A 27 3.36 -1.79 -16.07
N GLU A 28 3.20 -2.98 -16.63
CA GLU A 28 3.75 -3.30 -17.97
C GLU A 28 3.12 -2.44 -19.08
N GLU A 29 1.78 -2.27 -19.08
CA GLU A 29 1.07 -1.45 -20.06
C GLU A 29 1.48 0.03 -20.05
N LEU A 30 1.81 0.58 -18.90
CA LEU A 30 2.19 1.98 -18.72
C LEU A 30 3.69 2.22 -18.66
N GLY A 31 4.52 1.16 -18.67
CA GLY A 31 5.96 1.26 -18.45
C GLY A 31 6.33 1.74 -17.04
N ILE A 32 5.47 1.49 -16.05
CA ILE A 32 5.70 1.84 -14.65
C ILE A 32 6.65 0.83 -14.03
N ARG A 33 7.74 1.32 -13.44
CA ARG A 33 8.83 0.50 -12.90
C ARG A 33 8.72 0.17 -11.41
N TYR A 34 7.75 0.73 -10.69
CA TYR A 34 7.60 0.56 -9.25
C TYR A 34 6.23 0.02 -8.88
N LEU A 35 6.24 -1.14 -8.22
CA LEU A 35 5.08 -1.72 -7.57
C LEU A 35 5.24 -1.59 -6.06
N VAL A 36 4.38 -0.80 -5.42
CA VAL A 36 4.38 -0.58 -3.97
C VAL A 36 3.30 -1.45 -3.34
N VAL A 37 3.68 -2.32 -2.42
CA VAL A 37 2.77 -3.33 -1.84
C VAL A 37 2.75 -3.23 -0.32
N ALA A 38 1.55 -3.09 0.26
CA ALA A 38 1.35 -3.25 1.70
C ALA A 38 1.50 -4.72 2.09
N SER A 39 2.39 -5.03 3.02
CA SER A 39 2.56 -6.40 3.49
C SER A 39 3.16 -6.43 4.90
N SER A 40 2.31 -6.56 5.91
CA SER A 40 2.73 -6.57 7.32
C SER A 40 3.62 -7.78 7.64
N THR A 41 3.20 -8.98 7.25
CA THR A 41 3.93 -10.24 7.52
C THR A 41 4.89 -10.67 6.40
N GLY A 42 4.78 -10.07 5.22
CA GLY A 42 5.54 -10.46 4.02
C GLY A 42 4.84 -11.45 3.09
N GLU A 43 3.66 -11.98 3.44
CA GLU A 43 2.98 -12.98 2.61
C GLU A 43 2.52 -12.42 1.24
N THR A 44 1.92 -11.23 1.21
CA THR A 44 1.56 -10.57 -0.06
C THR A 44 2.82 -10.21 -0.86
N ALA A 45 3.89 -9.80 -0.16
CA ALA A 45 5.17 -9.50 -0.79
C ALA A 45 5.81 -10.72 -1.48
N LYS A 46 5.78 -11.89 -0.84
CA LYS A 46 6.28 -13.15 -1.44
C LYS A 46 5.51 -13.51 -2.70
N LYS A 47 4.17 -13.38 -2.69
CA LYS A 47 3.33 -13.59 -3.87
C LYS A 47 3.66 -12.61 -5.00
N ALA A 48 3.76 -11.32 -4.68
CA ALA A 48 4.14 -10.30 -5.66
C ALA A 48 5.52 -10.60 -6.26
N LEU A 49 6.50 -10.94 -5.43
CA LEU A 49 7.86 -11.28 -5.87
C LEU A 49 7.87 -12.44 -6.86
N SER A 50 7.11 -13.52 -6.59
CA SER A 50 7.03 -14.65 -7.51
C SER A 50 6.39 -14.30 -8.86
N MET A 51 5.41 -13.39 -8.87
CA MET A 51 4.73 -12.93 -10.10
C MET A 51 5.56 -11.92 -10.90
N LEU A 52 6.58 -11.31 -10.29
CA LEU A 52 7.48 -10.35 -10.91
C LEU A 52 8.73 -10.98 -11.54
N GLU A 53 8.87 -12.30 -11.45
CA GLU A 53 10.02 -13.00 -12.02
C GLU A 53 10.16 -12.72 -13.52
N GLY A 54 11.35 -12.26 -13.94
CA GLY A 54 11.62 -11.89 -15.33
C GLY A 54 11.06 -10.55 -15.81
N LYS A 55 10.46 -9.74 -14.92
CA LYS A 55 9.89 -8.41 -15.25
C LYS A 55 10.79 -7.27 -14.75
N ASP A 56 10.85 -6.18 -15.51
CA ASP A 56 11.59 -4.95 -15.11
C ASP A 56 10.72 -4.05 -14.21
N ILE A 57 10.25 -4.61 -13.10
CA ILE A 57 9.44 -3.92 -12.10
C ILE A 57 10.08 -4.10 -10.73
N GLN A 58 10.37 -3.01 -10.06
CA GLN A 58 10.94 -2.99 -8.71
C GLN A 58 9.84 -3.11 -7.66
N LEU A 59 9.96 -4.12 -6.81
CA LEU A 59 9.03 -4.33 -5.69
C LEU A 59 9.49 -3.52 -4.48
N VAL A 60 8.61 -2.62 -4.03
CA VAL A 60 8.74 -1.89 -2.77
C VAL A 60 7.66 -2.35 -1.82
N VAL A 61 8.05 -2.87 -0.68
CA VAL A 61 7.15 -3.40 0.35
C VAL A 61 7.10 -2.44 1.51
N VAL A 62 5.91 -2.01 1.88
CA VAL A 62 5.69 -1.22 3.08
C VAL A 62 5.08 -2.10 4.15
N THR A 63 5.79 -2.23 5.28
CA THR A 63 5.35 -2.98 6.46
C THR A 63 5.06 -2.06 7.62
N ASP A 64 4.42 -2.59 8.65
CA ASP A 64 4.14 -1.85 9.88
C ASP A 64 5.44 -1.39 10.56
N HIS A 65 5.35 -0.27 11.26
CA HIS A 65 6.48 0.20 12.08
C HIS A 65 6.74 -0.75 13.26
N THR A 66 7.96 -0.77 13.75
CA THR A 66 8.30 -1.49 14.99
C THR A 66 7.41 -1.01 16.14
N GLY A 67 6.84 -1.93 16.90
CA GLY A 67 5.95 -1.60 18.01
C GLY A 67 4.49 -1.41 17.63
N PHE A 68 4.07 -1.74 16.40
CA PHE A 68 2.67 -1.64 15.97
C PHE A 68 1.78 -2.66 16.69
N GLU A 69 2.20 -3.92 16.75
CA GLU A 69 1.48 -5.01 17.44
C GLU A 69 1.86 -5.12 18.93
N GLY A 70 3.03 -4.64 19.32
CA GLY A 70 3.53 -4.70 20.69
C GLY A 70 4.90 -4.07 20.80
N GLU A 71 5.28 -3.62 22.00
CA GLU A 71 6.53 -2.90 22.25
C GLU A 71 7.75 -3.69 21.74
N GLY A 72 8.53 -3.07 20.84
CA GLY A 72 9.71 -3.65 20.22
C GLY A 72 9.46 -4.75 19.18
N VAL A 73 8.20 -5.11 18.91
CA VAL A 73 7.84 -6.20 17.99
C VAL A 73 7.78 -5.70 16.54
N ASN A 74 8.36 -6.46 15.62
CA ASN A 74 8.17 -6.33 14.17
C ASN A 74 7.16 -7.37 13.68
N THR A 75 6.14 -6.95 12.95
CA THR A 75 5.12 -7.86 12.40
C THR A 75 5.71 -8.81 11.36
N MET A 76 6.61 -8.31 10.51
CA MET A 76 7.37 -9.17 9.59
C MET A 76 8.52 -9.85 10.34
N ASP A 77 8.56 -11.19 10.31
CA ASP A 77 9.63 -11.94 10.95
C ASP A 77 10.99 -11.73 10.25
N PRO A 78 12.12 -11.84 11.00
CA PRO A 78 13.44 -11.55 10.45
C PRO A 78 13.86 -12.45 9.27
N LYS A 79 13.40 -13.71 9.23
CA LYS A 79 13.75 -14.64 8.13
C LYS A 79 13.04 -14.21 6.84
N THR A 80 11.76 -13.86 6.94
CA THR A 80 10.99 -13.34 5.80
C THR A 80 11.58 -12.02 5.30
N GLU A 81 11.93 -11.10 6.19
CA GLU A 81 12.58 -9.86 5.81
C GLU A 81 13.93 -10.09 5.10
N ALA A 82 14.80 -10.94 5.67
CA ALA A 82 16.09 -11.29 5.08
C ALA A 82 15.92 -11.94 3.70
N PHE A 83 14.97 -12.86 3.55
CA PHE A 83 14.64 -13.47 2.26
C PHE A 83 14.25 -12.43 1.21
N LEU A 84 13.28 -11.55 1.52
CA LEU A 84 12.82 -10.53 0.58
C LEU A 84 13.97 -9.59 0.17
N ARG A 85 14.75 -9.11 1.14
CA ARG A 85 15.93 -8.26 0.86
C ARG A 85 16.97 -8.97 0.00
N SER A 86 17.23 -10.26 0.20
CA SER A 86 18.16 -11.05 -0.61
C SER A 86 17.73 -11.17 -2.08
N LYS A 87 16.44 -10.97 -2.35
CA LYS A 87 15.85 -10.94 -3.70
C LYS A 87 15.75 -9.53 -4.30
N GLY A 88 16.39 -8.52 -3.69
CA GLY A 88 16.37 -7.15 -4.18
C GLY A 88 15.12 -6.34 -3.82
N VAL A 89 14.24 -6.87 -2.96
CA VAL A 89 13.04 -6.15 -2.52
C VAL A 89 13.42 -5.03 -1.55
N THR A 90 12.96 -3.81 -1.83
CA THR A 90 13.07 -2.69 -0.90
C THR A 90 11.98 -2.78 0.16
N ILE A 91 12.36 -2.82 1.44
CA ILE A 91 11.41 -2.87 2.56
C ILE A 91 11.45 -1.55 3.31
N VAL A 92 10.31 -0.89 3.36
CA VAL A 92 10.06 0.37 4.07
C VAL A 92 9.33 0.05 5.38
N ARG A 93 9.93 0.47 6.49
CA ARG A 93 9.35 0.39 7.83
C ARG A 93 9.44 1.77 8.48
N GLN A 94 8.31 2.44 8.58
CA GLN A 94 8.23 3.74 9.24
C GLN A 94 6.82 4.00 9.76
N SER A 95 6.67 5.05 10.58
CA SER A 95 5.39 5.44 11.16
C SER A 95 4.32 5.65 10.10
N HIS A 96 3.11 5.23 10.38
CA HIS A 96 1.96 5.41 9.50
C HIS A 96 1.59 6.89 9.40
N VAL A 97 1.68 7.46 8.21
CA VAL A 97 1.52 8.91 7.98
C VAL A 97 0.10 9.42 8.18
N LEU A 98 -0.91 8.55 8.05
CA LEU A 98 -2.32 8.91 8.26
C LEU A 98 -2.87 8.49 9.63
N SER A 99 -2.01 8.05 10.54
CA SER A 99 -2.40 7.71 11.92
C SER A 99 -1.26 7.95 12.92
N GLY A 100 -0.17 7.23 12.85
CA GLY A 100 1.05 7.44 13.61
C GLY A 100 0.89 8.03 15.02
N LEU A 101 1.57 9.13 15.26
CA LEU A 101 1.53 9.87 16.53
C LEU A 101 0.13 10.38 16.88
N GLU A 102 -0.64 10.82 15.89
CA GLU A 102 -1.99 11.36 16.06
C GLU A 102 -2.93 10.38 16.78
N ARG A 103 -2.82 9.08 16.46
CA ARG A 103 -3.60 8.03 17.15
C ARG A 103 -3.34 7.99 18.65
N SER A 104 -2.13 8.27 19.11
CA SER A 104 -1.81 8.30 20.55
C SER A 104 -2.46 9.49 21.24
N PHE A 105 -2.54 10.63 20.56
CA PHE A 105 -3.27 11.80 21.06
C PHE A 105 -4.78 11.53 21.15
N THR A 106 -5.38 11.01 20.09
CA THR A 106 -6.80 10.64 20.06
C THR A 106 -7.15 9.65 21.17
N ARG A 107 -6.32 8.62 21.37
CA ARG A 107 -6.52 7.63 22.45
C ARG A 107 -6.42 8.25 23.85
N ARG A 108 -5.53 9.22 24.03
CA ARG A 108 -5.27 9.84 25.34
C ARG A 108 -6.27 10.93 25.69
N PHE A 109 -6.66 11.74 24.72
CA PHE A 109 -7.41 13.00 24.95
C PHE A 109 -8.79 13.00 24.29
N GLY A 110 -9.10 12.00 23.46
CA GLY A 110 -10.32 11.97 22.65
C GLY A 110 -10.22 12.86 21.41
N GLY A 111 -11.33 12.97 20.69
CA GLY A 111 -11.42 13.76 19.46
C GLY A 111 -10.99 12.98 18.21
N ILE A 112 -10.68 13.72 17.15
CA ILE A 112 -10.16 13.21 15.89
C ILE A 112 -9.09 14.15 15.35
N SER A 113 -7.97 13.60 14.92
CA SER A 113 -6.92 14.38 14.26
C SER A 113 -7.24 14.64 12.79
N ARG A 114 -6.53 15.59 12.18
CA ARG A 114 -6.68 15.89 10.75
C ARG A 114 -6.31 14.68 9.88
N THR A 115 -5.24 13.98 10.20
CA THR A 115 -4.78 12.80 9.45
C THR A 115 -5.74 11.63 9.59
N GLU A 116 -6.31 11.41 10.78
CA GLU A 116 -7.35 10.41 11.00
C GLU A 116 -8.64 10.75 10.24
N ALA A 117 -9.02 12.04 10.17
CA ALA A 117 -10.18 12.47 9.38
C ALA A 117 -9.99 12.16 7.89
N VAL A 118 -8.81 12.40 7.34
CA VAL A 118 -8.46 12.01 5.95
C VAL A 118 -8.55 10.50 5.79
N ALA A 119 -7.95 9.74 6.71
CA ALA A 119 -7.97 8.28 6.67
C ALA A 119 -9.40 7.72 6.68
N GLU A 120 -10.26 8.22 7.57
CA GLU A 120 -11.66 7.77 7.68
C GLU A 120 -12.49 8.17 6.46
N THR A 121 -12.24 9.36 5.90
CA THR A 121 -12.90 9.79 4.65
C THR A 121 -12.57 8.85 3.50
N LEU A 122 -11.30 8.51 3.32
CA LEU A 122 -10.87 7.55 2.29
C LEU A 122 -11.47 6.16 2.51
N ARG A 123 -11.49 5.67 3.75
CA ARG A 123 -12.10 4.37 4.09
C ARG A 123 -13.60 4.36 3.82
N ALA A 124 -14.30 5.42 4.20
CA ALA A 124 -15.76 5.50 4.05
C ALA A 124 -16.18 5.54 2.58
N LEU A 125 -15.46 6.30 1.74
CA LEU A 125 -15.84 6.52 0.35
C LEU A 125 -15.30 5.43 -0.59
N PHE A 126 -14.08 4.93 -0.35
CA PHE A 126 -13.36 4.07 -1.30
C PHE A 126 -12.97 2.70 -0.71
N GLY A 127 -13.16 2.50 0.59
CA GLY A 127 -12.75 1.27 1.27
C GLY A 127 -11.34 1.32 1.85
N HIS A 128 -11.01 0.30 2.64
CA HIS A 128 -9.77 0.24 3.40
C HIS A 128 -8.52 0.18 2.48
N GLY A 129 -8.58 -0.64 1.44
CA GLY A 129 -7.46 -0.84 0.53
C GLY A 129 -6.98 0.44 -0.13
N LEU A 130 -7.90 1.32 -0.61
CA LEU A 130 -7.51 2.58 -1.23
C LEU A 130 -6.87 3.54 -0.22
N LYS A 131 -7.39 3.62 1.01
CA LYS A 131 -6.74 4.40 2.08
C LYS A 131 -5.30 3.94 2.29
N VAL A 132 -5.08 2.62 2.35
CA VAL A 132 -3.74 2.06 2.56
C VAL A 132 -2.85 2.30 1.34
N CYS A 133 -3.36 2.19 0.10
CA CYS A 133 -2.60 2.54 -1.10
C CYS A 133 -2.05 3.98 -1.04
N VAL A 134 -2.88 4.95 -0.62
CA VAL A 134 -2.46 6.35 -0.42
C VAL A 134 -1.35 6.43 0.65
N GLU A 135 -1.57 5.82 1.79
CA GLU A 135 -0.63 5.87 2.93
C GLU A 135 0.74 5.26 2.60
N ILE A 136 0.76 4.04 2.04
CA ILE A 136 2.02 3.36 1.71
C ILE A 136 2.80 4.07 0.60
N THR A 137 2.10 4.75 -0.31
CA THR A 137 2.75 5.54 -1.37
C THR A 137 3.50 6.73 -0.78
N ILE A 138 2.90 7.43 0.19
CA ILE A 138 3.59 8.52 0.89
C ILE A 138 4.78 7.98 1.69
N MET A 139 4.59 6.89 2.43
CA MET A 139 5.66 6.28 3.22
C MET A 139 6.84 5.85 2.35
N ALA A 140 6.57 5.25 1.19
CA ALA A 140 7.60 4.87 0.24
C ALA A 140 8.33 6.08 -0.37
N ALA A 141 7.60 7.16 -0.69
CA ALA A 141 8.19 8.40 -1.20
C ALA A 141 9.04 9.12 -0.14
N ASP A 142 8.54 9.24 1.09
CA ASP A 142 9.25 9.90 2.19
C ASP A 142 10.51 9.15 2.63
N SER A 143 10.54 7.82 2.44
CA SER A 143 11.75 7.02 2.67
C SER A 143 12.77 7.07 1.53
N GLY A 144 12.44 7.69 0.40
CA GLY A 144 13.28 7.70 -0.81
C GLY A 144 13.28 6.37 -1.57
N ALA A 145 12.36 5.46 -1.26
CA ALA A 145 12.26 4.15 -1.92
C ALA A 145 11.65 4.21 -3.33
N ILE A 146 10.92 5.28 -3.64
CA ILE A 146 10.33 5.53 -4.96
C ILE A 146 10.56 6.98 -5.39
N PRO A 147 10.65 7.26 -6.71
CA PRO A 147 10.67 8.62 -7.25
C PRO A 147 9.27 9.28 -7.17
N ILE A 148 9.20 10.58 -7.46
CA ILE A 148 7.90 11.32 -7.60
C ILE A 148 7.39 11.18 -9.03
N GLU A 149 7.24 9.94 -9.46
CA GLU A 149 6.69 9.52 -10.74
C GLU A 149 5.52 8.57 -10.51
N GLU A 150 4.75 8.21 -11.55
CA GLU A 150 3.65 7.28 -11.39
C GLU A 150 4.14 5.90 -10.94
N VAL A 151 3.48 5.36 -9.93
CA VAL A 151 3.69 4.00 -9.41
C VAL A 151 2.36 3.26 -9.35
N VAL A 152 2.40 1.94 -9.26
CA VAL A 152 1.21 1.16 -8.91
C VAL A 152 1.28 0.79 -7.44
N ALA A 153 0.26 1.15 -6.67
CA ALA A 153 0.14 0.80 -5.26
C ALA A 153 -0.92 -0.28 -5.06
N VAL A 154 -0.61 -1.26 -4.23
CA VAL A 154 -1.45 -2.44 -3.94
C VAL A 154 -1.63 -2.59 -2.44
N ALA A 155 -2.87 -2.71 -2.00
CA ALA A 155 -3.22 -2.93 -0.60
C ALA A 155 -4.57 -3.65 -0.46
N GLY A 156 -4.97 -3.92 0.77
CA GLY A 156 -6.25 -4.54 1.09
C GLY A 156 -6.67 -4.28 2.52
N ARG A 157 -7.60 -5.09 2.99
CA ARG A 157 -8.11 -5.07 4.34
C ARG A 157 -7.52 -6.24 5.15
N GLU A 158 -7.00 -5.96 6.34
CA GLU A 158 -6.47 -6.94 7.31
C GLU A 158 -5.32 -7.81 6.75
N SER A 159 -5.60 -8.71 5.82
CA SER A 159 -4.61 -9.56 5.17
C SER A 159 -4.85 -9.67 3.66
N GLY A 160 -3.77 -9.82 2.88
CA GLY A 160 -3.84 -9.89 1.42
C GLY A 160 -4.07 -8.53 0.77
N ALA A 161 -4.53 -8.55 -0.48
CA ALA A 161 -4.80 -7.37 -1.28
C ALA A 161 -6.13 -7.51 -2.04
N ASP A 162 -6.81 -6.39 -2.23
CA ASP A 162 -8.07 -6.28 -2.96
C ASP A 162 -8.21 -4.97 -3.73
N THR A 163 -7.21 -4.11 -3.66
CA THR A 163 -7.22 -2.78 -4.27
C THR A 163 -5.88 -2.49 -4.92
N ALA A 164 -5.90 -2.00 -6.15
CA ALA A 164 -4.74 -1.50 -6.88
C ALA A 164 -5.07 -0.17 -7.56
N VAL A 165 -4.14 0.78 -7.49
CA VAL A 165 -4.27 2.11 -8.08
C VAL A 165 -2.98 2.52 -8.78
N VAL A 166 -3.11 3.27 -9.89
CA VAL A 166 -2.00 4.06 -10.44
C VAL A 166 -2.02 5.41 -9.73
N ILE A 167 -0.92 5.77 -9.12
CA ILE A 167 -0.84 6.95 -8.27
C ILE A 167 0.49 7.69 -8.49
N ARG A 168 0.42 9.01 -8.67
CA ARG A 168 1.58 9.88 -8.61
C ARG A 168 1.82 10.26 -7.17
N PRO A 169 2.98 9.90 -6.58
CA PRO A 169 3.31 10.19 -5.19
C PRO A 169 3.42 11.69 -4.90
N ALA A 170 3.34 12.01 -3.63
CA ALA A 170 3.83 13.27 -3.05
C ALA A 170 4.43 12.97 -1.67
N HIS A 171 5.28 13.85 -1.18
CA HIS A 171 5.77 13.80 0.20
C HIS A 171 4.72 14.31 1.18
N THR A 172 4.83 13.93 2.46
CA THR A 172 3.91 14.37 3.52
C THR A 172 3.70 15.87 3.57
N ASN A 173 4.76 16.66 3.42
CA ASN A 173 4.69 18.12 3.44
C ASN A 173 4.02 18.76 2.21
N SER A 174 3.75 17.97 1.17
CA SER A 174 3.09 18.38 -0.06
C SER A 174 1.96 17.43 -0.46
N PHE A 175 1.28 16.86 0.52
CA PHE A 175 0.22 15.83 0.35
C PHE A 175 -0.78 16.13 -0.76
N PHE A 176 -1.22 17.39 -0.89
CA PHE A 176 -2.21 17.79 -1.91
C PHE A 176 -1.69 17.77 -3.36
N ASN A 177 -0.40 17.51 -3.57
CA ASN A 177 0.16 17.29 -4.91
C ASN A 177 0.03 15.82 -5.35
N MET A 178 -0.38 14.92 -4.46
CA MET A 178 -0.64 13.52 -4.79
C MET A 178 -1.86 13.39 -5.70
N GLN A 179 -1.80 12.46 -6.65
CA GLN A 179 -2.91 12.23 -7.58
C GLN A 179 -3.12 10.74 -7.81
N ILE A 180 -4.30 10.25 -7.49
CA ILE A 180 -4.75 8.94 -7.97
C ILE A 180 -5.12 9.12 -9.45
N LYS A 181 -4.37 8.48 -10.33
CA LYS A 181 -4.57 8.56 -11.79
C LYS A 181 -5.60 7.57 -12.28
N GLU A 182 -5.56 6.36 -11.71
CA GLU A 182 -6.47 5.28 -12.08
C GLU A 182 -6.77 4.38 -10.89
N ILE A 183 -7.99 3.88 -10.85
CA ILE A 183 -8.34 2.74 -10.01
C ILE A 183 -8.31 1.52 -10.93
N VAL A 184 -7.39 0.58 -10.67
CA VAL A 184 -7.22 -0.64 -11.45
C VAL A 184 -8.24 -1.69 -11.02
N CYS A 185 -8.32 -1.93 -9.72
CA CYS A 185 -9.33 -2.79 -9.11
C CYS A 185 -9.62 -2.38 -7.67
N MET A 186 -10.81 -2.72 -7.19
CA MET A 186 -11.22 -2.50 -5.81
C MET A 186 -12.49 -3.31 -5.48
N PRO A 187 -12.80 -3.56 -4.19
CA PRO A 187 -14.08 -4.13 -3.80
C PRO A 187 -15.24 -3.18 -4.15
N ARG A 188 -16.36 -3.76 -4.60
CA ARG A 188 -17.61 -3.01 -4.78
C ARG A 188 -18.20 -2.62 -3.42
N GLU A 189 -18.26 -3.59 -2.50
CA GLU A 189 -18.61 -3.35 -1.10
C GLU A 189 -17.39 -2.82 -0.34
N LYS A 190 -17.56 -1.72 0.39
CA LYS A 190 -16.45 -1.00 1.04
C LYS A 190 -16.21 -1.45 2.50
N ARG A 191 -17.15 -2.21 3.08
CA ARG A 191 -17.15 -2.61 4.49
C ARG A 191 -17.37 -4.11 4.66
#